data_80bdedc566a42b42d2c24190a3262d87
#
_entry.id   80bdedc566a42b42d2c24190a3262d87
#
_cell.length_a   1.000
_cell.length_b   1.000
_cell.length_c   1.000
_cell.angle_alpha   90.00
_cell.angle_beta   90.00
_cell.angle_gamma   90.00
#
_symmetry.space_group_name_H-M   'P 1'
#
loop_
_entity.id
_entity.type
_entity.pdbx_description
1 polymer ?
#
loop_
_entity_poly.entity_id
_entity_poly.type
_entity_poly.pdbx_seq_one_letter_code
_entity_poly.pdbx_strand_id
1 'polypeptide(L)'
;MEAKAITKYIRISPRKMRIVIDTVRYKPVANAFAILEHLKKKAARLAAKTLKSAVANAKFKKMDEERLYVREIKADGGPTLKRHMSRSMGRADVILKRMTHLTVVIGEREMPVSATKIEPKDKKSKEVRPAKEKKTKKTLAGAAS
;
A
#
# COMPACT_ATOMS: atom_id res chain seq x y z
N MET A 1 1.87 8.98 -20.83
CA MET A 1 2.81 9.96 -20.22
C MET A 1 3.49 9.40 -18.98
N GLU A 2 4.58 10.02 -18.46
CA GLU A 2 5.28 9.55 -17.27
C GLU A 2 5.62 10.70 -16.31
N ALA A 3 5.49 10.44 -15.01
CA ALA A 3 5.91 11.34 -13.95
C ALA A 3 6.92 10.67 -13.04
N LYS A 4 7.97 11.40 -12.68
CA LYS A 4 9.08 10.89 -11.88
C LYS A 4 9.26 11.71 -10.60
N ALA A 5 9.56 11.03 -9.49
CA ALA A 5 10.02 11.66 -8.26
C ALA A 5 11.24 10.92 -7.70
N ILE A 6 12.19 11.68 -7.19
CA ILE A 6 13.43 11.13 -6.61
C ILE A 6 13.61 11.70 -5.21
N THR A 7 13.82 10.81 -4.23
CA THR A 7 14.25 11.21 -2.89
C THR A 7 15.66 10.68 -2.63
N LYS A 8 16.61 11.60 -2.48
CA LYS A 8 18.02 11.27 -2.24
C LYS A 8 18.34 11.19 -0.74
N TYR A 9 19.40 10.49 -0.38
CA TYR A 9 20.00 10.43 0.97
C TYR A 9 19.07 9.94 2.07
N ILE A 10 18.19 8.97 1.77
CA ILE A 10 17.32 8.36 2.76
C ILE A 10 18.16 7.53 3.73
N ARG A 11 18.05 7.78 5.05
CA ARG A 11 18.80 7.07 6.09
C ARG A 11 18.20 5.70 6.40
N ILE A 12 18.14 4.85 5.37
CA ILE A 12 17.71 3.44 5.42
C ILE A 12 18.62 2.66 4.47
N SER A 13 18.95 1.42 4.83
CA SER A 13 19.72 0.53 3.96
C SER A 13 18.90 0.13 2.72
N PRO A 14 19.47 0.07 1.50
CA PRO A 14 18.79 -0.33 0.27
C PRO A 14 18.10 -1.69 0.39
N ARG A 15 18.71 -2.66 1.06
CA ARG A 15 18.13 -3.99 1.30
C ARG A 15 16.79 -3.89 2.03
N LYS A 16 16.68 -3.04 3.06
CA LYS A 16 15.44 -2.85 3.81
C LYS A 16 14.38 -2.09 3.01
N MET A 17 14.81 -1.18 2.12
CA MET A 17 13.91 -0.44 1.24
C MET A 17 13.34 -1.36 0.15
N ARG A 18 14.16 -2.21 -0.48
CA ARG A 18 13.75 -3.11 -1.57
C ARG A 18 12.63 -4.04 -1.15
N ILE A 19 12.66 -4.60 0.05
CA ILE A 19 11.59 -5.46 0.58
C ILE A 19 10.22 -4.75 0.58
N VAL A 20 10.20 -3.44 0.83
CA VAL A 20 8.95 -2.67 0.87
C VAL A 20 8.52 -2.25 -0.53
N ILE A 21 9.43 -1.82 -1.39
CA ILE A 21 9.07 -1.36 -2.73
C ILE A 21 8.58 -2.49 -3.64
N ASP A 22 9.06 -3.72 -3.41
CA ASP A 22 8.61 -4.90 -4.19
C ASP A 22 7.12 -5.20 -3.96
N THR A 23 6.56 -4.84 -2.81
CA THR A 23 5.13 -5.02 -2.52
C THR A 23 4.22 -4.05 -3.30
N VAL A 24 4.74 -2.94 -3.80
CA VAL A 24 3.97 -1.89 -4.51
C VAL A 24 4.30 -1.77 -5.99
N ARG A 25 5.28 -2.52 -6.47
CA ARG A 25 5.68 -2.51 -7.88
C ARG A 25 4.53 -2.95 -8.79
N TYR A 26 4.33 -2.24 -9.91
CA TYR A 26 3.30 -2.49 -10.93
C TYR A 26 1.84 -2.40 -10.45
N LYS A 27 1.60 -1.88 -9.25
CA LYS A 27 0.24 -1.72 -8.71
C LYS A 27 -0.36 -0.36 -9.05
N PRO A 28 -1.71 -0.26 -9.12
CA PRO A 28 -2.39 1.02 -9.17
C PRO A 28 -1.99 1.90 -7.99
N VAL A 29 -1.87 3.20 -8.20
CA VAL A 29 -1.39 4.13 -7.18
C VAL A 29 -2.26 4.11 -5.91
N ALA A 30 -3.60 4.01 -6.05
CA ALA A 30 -4.52 3.91 -4.92
C ALA A 30 -4.20 2.69 -4.03
N ASN A 31 -4.03 1.51 -4.66
CA ASN A 31 -3.69 0.28 -3.94
C ASN A 31 -2.27 0.35 -3.33
N ALA A 32 -1.33 0.99 -4.03
CA ALA A 32 0.03 1.18 -3.53
C ALA A 32 0.04 2.01 -2.24
N PHE A 33 -0.77 3.09 -2.16
CA PHE A 33 -0.91 3.87 -0.94
C PHE A 33 -1.52 3.05 0.20
N ALA A 34 -2.61 2.33 -0.04
CA ALA A 34 -3.25 1.49 0.98
C ALA A 34 -2.28 0.46 1.56
N ILE A 35 -1.48 -0.21 0.71
CA ILE A 35 -0.46 -1.17 1.16
C ILE A 35 0.63 -0.49 1.98
N LEU A 36 1.15 0.66 1.53
CA LEU A 36 2.22 1.38 2.23
C LEU A 36 1.76 1.93 3.58
N GLU A 37 0.52 2.35 3.70
CA GLU A 37 -0.06 2.86 4.94
C GLU A 37 -0.25 1.74 5.97
N HIS A 38 -0.69 0.56 5.53
CA HIS A 38 -0.86 -0.60 6.40
C HIS A 38 0.47 -1.19 6.88
N LEU A 39 1.56 -1.03 6.12
CA LEU A 39 2.87 -1.55 6.47
C LEU A 39 3.53 -0.75 7.62
N LYS A 40 3.64 -1.34 8.81
CA LYS A 40 4.30 -0.76 9.99
C LYS A 40 5.84 -0.74 9.87
N LYS A 41 6.37 -0.24 8.75
CA LYS A 41 7.82 -0.12 8.49
C LYS A 41 8.23 1.32 8.21
N LYS A 42 9.37 1.78 8.75
CA LYS A 42 9.90 3.12 8.46
C LYS A 42 10.10 3.35 6.95
N ALA A 43 10.51 2.33 6.21
CA ALA A 43 10.68 2.39 4.76
C ALA A 43 9.37 2.70 4.03
N ALA A 44 8.23 2.15 4.48
CA ALA A 44 6.91 2.37 3.89
C ALA A 44 6.49 3.84 3.98
N ARG A 45 6.67 4.50 5.13
CA ARG A 45 6.36 5.92 5.30
C ARG A 45 7.15 6.82 4.35
N LEU A 46 8.43 6.50 4.11
CA LEU A 46 9.28 7.26 3.21
C LEU A 46 8.94 6.97 1.74
N ALA A 47 8.63 5.73 1.39
CA ALA A 47 8.15 5.36 0.06
C ALA A 47 6.81 6.04 -0.25
N ALA A 48 5.86 6.06 0.69
CA ALA A 48 4.59 6.77 0.55
C ALA A 48 4.80 8.27 0.31
N LYS A 49 5.74 8.91 1.03
CA LYS A 49 6.06 10.34 0.81
C LYS A 49 6.60 10.59 -0.60
N THR A 50 7.50 9.74 -1.09
CA THR A 50 8.04 9.86 -2.45
C THR A 50 6.97 9.59 -3.51
N LEU A 51 6.10 8.60 -3.28
CA LEU A 51 4.96 8.29 -4.16
C LEU A 51 3.99 9.48 -4.23
N LYS A 52 3.69 10.12 -3.08
CA LYS A 52 2.86 11.34 -3.02
C LYS A 52 3.44 12.47 -3.88
N SER A 53 4.76 12.67 -3.81
CA SER A 53 5.45 13.64 -4.67
C SER A 53 5.36 13.27 -6.15
N ALA A 54 5.47 11.99 -6.50
CA ALA A 54 5.33 11.54 -7.89
C ALA A 54 3.91 11.76 -8.42
N VAL A 55 2.88 11.53 -7.60
CA VAL A 55 1.48 11.82 -7.95
C VAL A 55 1.25 13.31 -8.15
N ALA A 56 1.82 14.17 -7.29
CA ALA A 56 1.73 15.62 -7.48
C ALA A 56 2.36 16.07 -8.81
N ASN A 57 3.51 15.47 -9.18
CA ASN A 57 4.15 15.72 -10.46
C ASN A 57 3.30 15.22 -11.64
N ALA A 58 2.57 14.11 -11.47
CA ALA A 58 1.63 13.58 -12.47
C ALA A 58 0.44 14.52 -12.66
N LYS A 59 -0.14 15.04 -11.57
CA LYS A 59 -1.21 16.05 -11.62
C LYS A 59 -0.77 17.33 -12.38
N PHE A 60 0.44 17.80 -12.09
CA PHE A 60 1.00 18.94 -12.80
C PHE A 60 1.12 18.70 -14.31
N LYS A 61 1.39 17.46 -14.72
CA LYS A 61 1.42 17.02 -16.13
C LYS A 61 0.05 16.72 -16.71
N LYS A 62 -1.05 16.98 -15.98
CA LYS A 62 -2.44 16.73 -16.39
C LYS A 62 -2.71 15.26 -16.73
N MET A 63 -2.11 14.33 -15.99
CA MET A 63 -2.33 12.90 -16.09
C MET A 63 -3.57 12.48 -15.28
N ASP A 64 -4.35 11.51 -15.77
CA ASP A 64 -5.55 11.00 -15.13
C ASP A 64 -5.20 10.23 -13.86
N GLU A 65 -5.63 10.72 -12.69
CA GLU A 65 -5.30 10.11 -11.38
C GLU A 65 -5.79 8.67 -11.23
N GLU A 66 -6.97 8.36 -11.76
CA GLU A 66 -7.57 7.03 -11.68
C GLU A 66 -6.80 5.96 -12.47
N ARG A 67 -6.09 6.39 -13.50
CA ARG A 67 -5.31 5.51 -14.39
C ARG A 67 -3.84 5.39 -14.00
N LEU A 68 -3.42 6.07 -12.94
CA LEU A 68 -2.04 6.05 -12.51
C LEU A 68 -1.65 4.70 -11.91
N TYR A 69 -0.52 4.17 -12.35
CA TYR A 69 0.10 2.98 -11.76
C TYR A 69 1.61 3.19 -11.54
N VAL A 70 2.17 2.43 -10.63
CA VAL A 70 3.62 2.44 -10.38
C VAL A 70 4.30 1.63 -11.49
N ARG A 71 4.86 2.34 -12.48
CA ARG A 71 5.59 1.73 -13.61
C ARG A 71 6.93 1.17 -13.15
N GLU A 72 7.69 1.98 -12.46
CA GLU A 72 9.01 1.62 -12.00
C GLU A 72 9.28 2.21 -10.60
N ILE A 73 9.91 1.41 -9.75
CA ILE A 73 10.38 1.87 -8.46
C ILE A 73 11.73 1.23 -8.17
N LYS A 74 12.75 2.09 -7.91
CA LYS A 74 14.14 1.67 -7.69
C LYS A 74 14.66 2.19 -6.36
N ALA A 75 15.46 1.36 -5.69
CA ALA A 75 16.21 1.73 -4.49
C ALA A 75 17.68 1.49 -4.72
N ASP A 76 18.40 2.56 -5.02
CA ASP A 76 19.82 2.55 -5.31
C ASP A 76 20.65 2.85 -4.07
N GLY A 77 21.91 2.37 -4.03
CA GLY A 77 22.80 2.65 -2.93
C GLY A 77 23.25 4.11 -2.96
N GLY A 78 23.08 4.78 -1.81
CA GLY A 78 23.65 6.11 -1.58
C GLY A 78 24.98 6.04 -0.83
N PRO A 79 25.57 7.19 -0.51
CA PRO A 79 26.80 7.27 0.29
C PRO A 79 26.61 6.61 1.64
N THR A 80 27.69 6.08 2.20
CA THR A 80 27.68 5.41 3.50
C THR A 80 28.36 6.28 4.54
N LEU A 81 27.72 6.43 5.70
CA LEU A 81 28.33 7.08 6.86
C LEU A 81 29.10 6.02 7.63
N LYS A 82 30.41 6.18 7.71
CA LYS A 82 31.29 5.34 8.52
C LYS A 82 31.21 5.78 9.98
N ARG A 83 31.12 4.84 10.91
CA ARG A 83 31.11 5.07 12.36
C ARG A 83 32.01 4.06 13.02
N HIS A 84 32.78 4.49 13.97
CA HIS A 84 33.68 3.63 14.75
C HIS A 84 32.86 3.00 15.90
N MET A 85 33.15 1.74 16.16
CA MET A 85 32.62 0.98 17.30
C MET A 85 33.83 0.37 18.04
N SER A 86 33.93 0.69 19.32
CA SER A 86 34.99 0.12 20.16
C SER A 86 34.77 -1.39 20.35
N ARG A 87 35.86 -2.16 20.33
CA ARG A 87 35.91 -3.59 20.60
C ARG A 87 36.86 -3.87 21.76
N SER A 88 36.92 -5.12 22.16
CA SER A 88 37.87 -5.59 23.18
C SER A 88 39.31 -5.34 22.75
N MET A 89 40.23 -5.23 23.71
CA MET A 89 41.69 -5.01 23.50
C MET A 89 42.03 -3.74 22.70
N GLY A 90 41.26 -2.65 22.88
CA GLY A 90 41.57 -1.37 22.20
C GLY A 90 41.34 -1.36 20.69
N ARG A 91 40.75 -2.43 20.13
CA ARG A 91 40.41 -2.48 18.68
C ARG A 91 39.18 -1.64 18.39
N ALA A 92 39.07 -1.13 17.17
CA ALA A 92 37.89 -0.43 16.68
C ALA A 92 37.44 -0.97 15.32
N ASP A 93 36.16 -1.30 15.20
CA ASP A 93 35.53 -1.71 13.94
C ASP A 93 34.81 -0.55 13.30
N VAL A 94 34.65 -0.61 11.97
CA VAL A 94 33.92 0.40 11.19
C VAL A 94 32.51 -0.11 10.87
N ILE A 95 31.49 0.57 11.40
CA ILE A 95 30.10 0.32 11.06
C ILE A 95 29.68 1.21 9.89
N LEU A 96 29.15 0.60 8.83
CA LEU A 96 28.65 1.30 7.65
C LEU A 96 27.13 1.60 7.81
N LYS A 97 26.78 2.87 8.07
CA LYS A 97 25.39 3.34 8.04
C LYS A 97 25.01 3.69 6.59
N ARG A 98 24.47 2.70 5.85
CA ARG A 98 24.13 2.84 4.44
C ARG A 98 22.92 3.75 4.23
N MET A 99 22.93 4.52 3.16
CA MET A 99 21.80 5.34 2.69
C MET A 99 21.27 4.81 1.37
N THR A 100 20.07 5.27 1.00
CA THR A 100 19.38 4.87 -0.22
C THR A 100 18.91 6.10 -0.99
N HIS A 101 18.97 6.02 -2.31
CA HIS A 101 18.25 6.90 -3.23
C HIS A 101 17.04 6.16 -3.74
N LEU A 102 15.86 6.75 -3.56
CA LEU A 102 14.59 6.16 -4.01
C LEU A 102 14.09 6.93 -5.22
N THR A 103 13.89 6.22 -6.32
CA THR A 103 13.30 6.74 -7.55
C THR A 103 11.97 6.05 -7.78
N VAL A 104 10.92 6.83 -8.04
CA VAL A 104 9.57 6.36 -8.37
C VAL A 104 9.16 6.95 -9.69
N VAL A 105 8.73 6.11 -10.61
CA VAL A 105 8.16 6.49 -11.93
C VAL A 105 6.74 5.98 -11.98
N ILE A 106 5.81 6.89 -12.23
CA ILE A 106 4.39 6.62 -12.42
C ILE A 106 4.05 6.79 -13.89
N GLY A 107 3.26 5.88 -14.43
CA GLY A 107 2.72 5.94 -15.78
C GLY A 107 1.20 5.87 -15.78
N GLU A 108 0.59 6.27 -16.87
CA GLU A 108 -0.83 6.01 -17.14
C GLU A 108 -0.99 4.65 -17.80
N ARG A 109 -1.95 3.88 -17.32
CA ARG A 109 -2.33 2.62 -17.92
C ARG A 109 -3.38 2.89 -18.99
N GLU A 110 -3.10 2.52 -20.21
CA GLU A 110 -4.13 2.44 -21.25
C GLU A 110 -5.11 1.34 -20.83
N MET A 111 -6.33 1.72 -20.50
CA MET A 111 -7.39 0.74 -20.26
C MET A 111 -7.78 0.16 -21.63
N PRO A 112 -7.76 -1.17 -21.80
CA PRO A 112 -8.47 -1.73 -22.95
C PRO A 112 -9.94 -1.30 -22.85
N VAL A 113 -10.52 -0.86 -23.94
CA VAL A 113 -11.87 -0.28 -24.07
C VAL A 113 -13.00 -1.28 -23.75
N SER A 114 -12.72 -2.36 -23.02
CA SER A 114 -13.66 -3.41 -22.65
C SER A 114 -13.68 -3.66 -21.14
N ALA A 115 -14.11 -2.65 -20.37
CA ALA A 115 -14.71 -2.89 -19.08
C ALA A 115 -16.05 -2.19 -19.10
N THR A 116 -17.01 -2.88 -19.70
CA THR A 116 -18.44 -2.69 -19.62
C THR A 116 -18.83 -2.13 -18.26
N LYS A 117 -19.45 -0.94 -18.26
CA LYS A 117 -20.26 -0.46 -17.14
C LYS A 117 -21.06 -1.65 -16.60
N ILE A 118 -20.69 -2.11 -15.41
CA ILE A 118 -21.60 -2.92 -14.63
C ILE A 118 -22.62 -1.94 -14.10
N GLU A 119 -23.73 -1.80 -14.83
CA GLU A 119 -24.93 -1.16 -14.31
C GLU A 119 -25.37 -1.93 -13.06
N PRO A 120 -25.73 -1.25 -11.98
CA PRO A 120 -26.29 -1.92 -10.81
C PRO A 120 -27.62 -2.56 -11.23
N LYS A 121 -27.66 -3.90 -11.31
CA LYS A 121 -28.90 -4.64 -11.47
C LYS A 121 -29.79 -4.27 -10.29
N ASP A 122 -30.89 -3.60 -10.61
CA ASP A 122 -32.00 -3.30 -9.73
C ASP A 122 -32.36 -4.54 -8.90
N LYS A 123 -32.32 -4.36 -7.60
CA LYS A 123 -32.84 -5.32 -6.65
C LYS A 123 -34.36 -5.37 -6.81
N LYS A 124 -34.81 -6.28 -7.64
CA LYS A 124 -36.23 -6.70 -7.68
C LYS A 124 -36.64 -7.15 -6.29
N SER A 125 -37.55 -6.39 -5.72
CA SER A 125 -38.26 -6.65 -4.47
C SER A 125 -38.70 -8.11 -4.38
N LYS A 126 -38.14 -8.87 -3.43
CA LYS A 126 -38.73 -10.11 -2.97
C LYS A 126 -39.78 -9.78 -1.89
N GLU A 127 -41.00 -9.90 -2.32
CA GLU A 127 -42.23 -9.92 -1.55
C GLU A 127 -42.07 -10.84 -0.33
N VAL A 128 -42.26 -10.26 0.85
CA VAL A 128 -42.28 -10.98 2.14
C VAL A 128 -43.61 -11.62 2.27
N ARG A 129 -43.70 -12.93 2.14
CA ARG A 129 -44.88 -13.71 2.53
C ARG A 129 -44.92 -13.86 4.06
N PRO A 130 -46.02 -13.55 4.75
CA PRO A 130 -46.14 -13.73 6.19
C PRO A 130 -46.27 -15.23 6.53
N ALA A 131 -45.37 -15.71 7.37
CA ALA A 131 -45.45 -17.06 7.91
C ALA A 131 -46.45 -17.10 9.07
N LYS A 132 -47.41 -18.02 8.92
CA LYS A 132 -48.52 -18.35 9.82
C LYS A 132 -48.03 -18.68 11.23
N GLU A 133 -48.70 -18.03 12.19
CA GLU A 133 -48.76 -18.44 13.59
C GLU A 133 -49.19 -19.94 13.71
N LYS A 134 -48.38 -20.72 14.39
CA LYS A 134 -48.83 -21.95 15.03
C LYS A 134 -48.78 -21.78 16.53
N LYS A 135 -49.98 -21.52 17.09
CA LYS A 135 -50.30 -21.77 18.50
C LYS A 135 -50.09 -23.25 18.78
N THR A 136 -49.33 -23.56 19.80
CA THR A 136 -49.55 -24.80 20.56
C THR A 136 -49.52 -24.46 22.05
N LYS A 137 -50.72 -24.66 22.57
CA LYS A 137 -51.09 -24.68 23.99
C LYS A 137 -50.48 -25.91 24.68
N LYS A 138 -50.38 -25.78 26.01
CA LYS A 138 -50.53 -26.86 27.02
C LYS A 138 -49.19 -27.54 27.37
N THR A 139 -48.80 -27.71 28.60
CA THR A 139 -49.62 -28.08 29.80
C THR A 139 -48.84 -27.80 31.07
N LEU A 140 -49.59 -27.40 32.05
CA LEU A 140 -49.24 -27.38 33.48
C LEU A 140 -48.99 -28.81 34.03
N ALA A 141 -48.33 -28.84 35.13
CA ALA A 141 -48.33 -29.78 36.25
C ALA A 141 -46.90 -30.35 36.49
N GLY A 142 -46.37 -30.37 37.58
CA GLY A 142 -46.77 -30.41 38.98
C GLY A 142 -45.59 -30.66 39.85
N ALA A 143 -45.71 -30.07 41.00
CA ALA A 143 -45.50 -30.60 42.32
C ALA A 143 -44.12 -31.13 42.74
N ALA A 144 -43.55 -30.42 43.66
CA ALA A 144 -43.33 -30.87 45.03
C ALA A 144 -42.34 -32.06 45.24
N SER A 145 -41.24 -31.80 45.74
CA SER A 145 -40.69 -32.24 47.02
C SER A 145 -39.32 -31.64 47.24
#